data_f5d5ac10aebf561fb47889c1294897c6
#
_entry.id   f5d5ac10aebf561fb47889c1294897c6
#
_cell.length_a   1.000
_cell.length_b   1.000
_cell.length_c   1.000
_cell.angle_alpha   90.00
_cell.angle_beta   90.00
_cell.angle_gamma   90.00
#
_symmetry.space_group_name_H-M   'P 1'
#
loop_
_entity.id
_entity.type
_entity.pdbx_description
1 polymer ?
#
loop_
_entity_poly.entity_id
_entity_poly.type
_entity_poly.pdbx_seq_one_letter_code
_entity_poly.pdbx_strand_id
1 'polypeptide(L)'
;EKDYPPLLKEIPDMPFLLYYRGDIKYDCSRSMAIVGTRNPNFEGIERVNRFTETLIKNNFTIISGLALGIDAESHKKTLQNKGKTIAVLGCGIDRIYPVENRDIARGILENNGAIVSEYPPGVDPKKWYFPKRNRIIVGLSQSVLIVQSPKRSGSLISAFLSADYNRNLYVCSGNSACINDEGNRILIRAGAGEVKTPEDIIRDLMVG
;
A
#
# COMPACT_ATOMS: atom_id res chain seq x y z
N GLU A 1 -23.49 0.58 5.20
CA GLU A 1 -22.93 1.88 5.66
C GLU A 1 -22.15 1.78 6.97
N LYS A 2 -22.52 0.88 7.91
CA LYS A 2 -21.82 0.72 9.19
C LYS A 2 -20.37 0.21 9.07
N ASP A 3 -20.08 -0.58 8.07
CA ASP A 3 -18.76 -1.22 7.87
C ASP A 3 -17.92 -0.54 6.79
N TYR A 4 -18.36 0.60 6.25
CA TYR A 4 -17.58 1.32 5.24
C TYR A 4 -16.41 2.06 5.90
N PRO A 5 -15.15 1.86 5.44
CA PRO A 5 -13.96 2.40 6.10
C PRO A 5 -14.00 3.93 6.24
N PRO A 6 -13.79 4.49 7.45
CA PRO A 6 -13.92 5.93 7.69
C PRO A 6 -13.02 6.78 6.79
N LEU A 7 -11.73 6.47 6.72
CA LEU A 7 -10.77 7.21 5.88
C LEU A 7 -11.14 7.22 4.39
N LEU A 8 -11.76 6.15 3.91
CA LEU A 8 -12.19 6.07 2.51
C LEU A 8 -13.40 6.97 2.21
N LYS A 9 -14.17 7.37 3.23
CA LYS A 9 -15.27 8.35 3.06
C LYS A 9 -14.77 9.78 2.88
N GLU A 10 -13.54 10.06 3.28
CA GLU A 10 -12.95 11.41 3.24
C GLU A 10 -12.41 11.78 1.86
N ILE A 11 -12.14 10.80 0.99
CA ILE A 11 -11.59 11.09 -0.34
C ILE A 11 -12.69 11.59 -1.30
N PRO A 12 -12.39 12.57 -2.17
CA PRO A 12 -13.39 13.20 -3.03
C PRO A 12 -14.01 12.26 -4.06
N ASP A 13 -13.27 11.23 -4.45
CA ASP A 13 -13.68 10.23 -5.45
C ASP A 13 -13.87 8.83 -4.84
N MET A 14 -14.43 8.78 -3.62
CA MET A 14 -14.71 7.53 -2.93
C MET A 14 -15.54 6.57 -3.80
N PRO A 15 -15.28 5.25 -3.76
CA PRO A 15 -16.11 4.28 -4.45
C PRO A 15 -17.51 4.23 -3.83
N PHE A 16 -18.54 4.29 -4.69
CA PHE A 16 -19.93 4.18 -4.24
C PHE A 16 -20.21 2.84 -3.56
N LEU A 17 -19.56 1.77 -4.03
CA LEU A 17 -19.67 0.42 -3.50
C LEU A 17 -18.29 -0.21 -3.41
N LEU A 18 -18.03 -0.87 -2.27
CA LEU A 18 -16.81 -1.62 -2.03
C LEU A 18 -17.17 -3.08 -1.72
N TYR A 19 -16.72 -3.98 -2.56
CA TYR A 19 -16.79 -5.42 -2.32
C TYR A 19 -15.62 -5.83 -1.43
N TYR A 20 -15.85 -6.74 -0.48
CA TYR A 20 -14.76 -7.26 0.34
C TYR A 20 -14.94 -8.74 0.71
N ARG A 21 -13.82 -9.36 1.04
CA ARG A 21 -13.70 -10.71 1.60
C ARG A 21 -12.78 -10.65 2.80
N GLY A 22 -13.07 -11.38 3.87
CA GLY A 22 -12.29 -11.38 5.11
C GLY A 22 -12.76 -10.29 6.09
N ASP A 23 -11.85 -9.85 6.98
CA ASP A 23 -12.15 -8.85 8.01
C ASP A 23 -11.58 -7.48 7.63
N ILE A 24 -12.49 -6.57 7.21
CA ILE A 24 -12.14 -5.20 6.79
C ILE A 24 -11.97 -4.23 7.96
N LYS A 25 -12.26 -4.63 9.20
CA LYS A 25 -12.14 -3.76 10.37
C LYS A 25 -10.67 -3.60 10.77
N TYR A 26 -10.20 -2.39 10.94
CA TYR A 26 -8.84 -2.07 11.35
C TYR A 26 -8.79 -0.72 12.06
N ASP A 27 -7.70 -0.47 12.78
CA ASP A 27 -7.42 0.86 13.34
C ASP A 27 -6.93 1.78 12.23
N CYS A 28 -7.78 2.73 11.84
CA CYS A 28 -7.47 3.68 10.76
C CYS A 28 -6.29 4.59 11.10
N SER A 29 -6.10 4.95 12.39
CA SER A 29 -4.99 5.80 12.83
C SER A 29 -3.62 5.10 12.71
N ARG A 30 -3.62 3.78 12.68
CA ARG A 30 -2.43 2.93 12.51
C ARG A 30 -2.52 2.13 11.20
N SER A 31 -2.68 2.84 10.10
CA SER A 31 -2.75 2.24 8.77
C SER A 31 -1.73 2.85 7.83
N MET A 32 -0.99 1.99 7.12
CA MET A 32 0.08 2.38 6.21
C MET A 32 -0.11 1.75 4.85
N ALA A 33 -0.27 2.57 3.80
CA ALA A 33 -0.11 2.10 2.44
C ALA A 33 1.37 1.87 2.14
N ILE A 34 1.75 0.68 1.71
CA ILE A 34 3.12 0.39 1.23
C ILE A 34 3.04 0.10 -0.25
N VAL A 35 3.71 0.93 -1.06
CA VAL A 35 3.70 0.80 -2.51
C VAL A 35 5.09 1.02 -3.12
N GLY A 36 5.29 0.50 -4.32
CA GLY A 36 6.56 0.65 -5.01
C GLY A 36 6.60 0.00 -6.38
N THR A 37 7.82 -0.21 -6.88
CA THR A 37 8.07 -0.85 -8.16
C THR A 37 7.65 -2.33 -8.17
N ARG A 38 7.24 -2.80 -9.35
CA ARG A 38 6.97 -4.23 -9.58
C ARG A 38 8.25 -5.07 -9.73
N ASN A 39 9.38 -4.43 -9.99
CA ASN A 39 10.68 -5.07 -10.15
C ASN A 39 11.71 -4.43 -9.19
N PRO A 40 11.57 -4.65 -7.86
CA PRO A 40 12.53 -4.14 -6.89
C PRO A 40 13.88 -4.83 -7.05
N ASN A 41 14.95 -4.10 -6.78
CA ASN A 41 16.26 -4.70 -6.59
C ASN A 41 16.40 -5.23 -5.15
N PHE A 42 17.56 -5.81 -4.84
CA PHE A 42 17.85 -6.36 -3.51
C PHE A 42 17.63 -5.32 -2.39
N GLU A 43 18.12 -4.09 -2.57
CA GLU A 43 17.93 -3.01 -1.59
C GLU A 43 16.45 -2.66 -1.37
N GLY A 44 15.63 -2.68 -2.42
CA GLY A 44 14.18 -2.45 -2.34
C GLY A 44 13.48 -3.53 -1.52
N ILE A 45 13.89 -4.80 -1.69
CA ILE A 45 13.38 -5.93 -0.90
C ILE A 45 13.79 -5.79 0.58
N GLU A 46 15.04 -5.49 0.85
CA GLU A 46 15.54 -5.26 2.21
C GLU A 46 14.76 -4.13 2.92
N ARG A 47 14.55 -3.01 2.20
CA ARG A 47 13.78 -1.87 2.73
C ARG A 47 12.35 -2.27 3.06
N VAL A 48 11.60 -2.86 2.12
CA VAL A 48 10.21 -3.22 2.38
C VAL A 48 10.09 -4.18 3.56
N ASN A 49 11.00 -5.14 3.68
CA ASN A 49 11.01 -6.10 4.79
C ASN A 49 11.24 -5.42 6.13
N ARG A 50 12.27 -4.56 6.22
CA ARG A 50 12.60 -3.84 7.45
C ARG A 50 11.48 -2.89 7.89
N PHE A 51 10.96 -2.08 6.96
CA PHE A 51 9.88 -1.14 7.27
C PHE A 51 8.59 -1.87 7.67
N THR A 52 8.19 -2.90 6.92
CA THR A 52 6.98 -3.67 7.23
C THR A 52 7.07 -4.32 8.59
N GLU A 53 8.19 -4.96 8.92
CA GLU A 53 8.38 -5.62 10.21
C GLU A 53 8.23 -4.66 11.39
N THR A 54 8.85 -3.49 11.32
CA THR A 54 8.76 -2.48 12.40
C THR A 54 7.36 -1.90 12.50
N LEU A 55 6.68 -1.64 11.37
CA LEU A 55 5.30 -1.16 11.37
C LEU A 55 4.36 -2.20 12.03
N ILE A 56 4.51 -3.48 11.73
CA ILE A 56 3.72 -4.55 12.37
C ILE A 56 3.97 -4.62 13.87
N LYS A 57 5.22 -4.53 14.32
CA LYS A 57 5.57 -4.48 15.76
C LYS A 57 4.91 -3.31 16.49
N ASN A 58 4.58 -2.24 15.76
CA ASN A 58 3.85 -1.06 16.27
C ASN A 58 2.35 -1.10 15.95
N ASN A 59 1.80 -2.29 15.66
CA ASN A 59 0.37 -2.54 15.43
C ASN A 59 -0.23 -1.81 14.20
N PHE A 60 0.57 -1.53 13.18
CA PHE A 60 0.05 -0.98 11.93
C PHE A 60 -0.61 -2.05 11.07
N THR A 61 -1.75 -1.70 10.47
CA THR A 61 -2.34 -2.45 9.36
C THR A 61 -1.68 -2.03 8.06
N ILE A 62 -1.17 -2.99 7.30
CA ILE A 62 -0.53 -2.73 6.01
C ILE A 62 -1.57 -2.82 4.90
N ILE A 63 -1.63 -1.81 4.04
CA ILE A 63 -2.54 -1.74 2.90
C ILE A 63 -1.72 -1.66 1.63
N SER A 64 -2.01 -2.52 0.65
CA SER A 64 -1.30 -2.52 -0.62
C SER A 64 -2.12 -3.10 -1.76
N GLY A 65 -1.54 -3.14 -2.97
CA GLY A 65 -2.28 -3.45 -4.17
C GLY A 65 -2.17 -4.89 -4.66
N LEU A 66 -1.50 -5.76 -3.95
CA LEU A 66 -1.26 -7.14 -4.37
C LEU A 66 -0.55 -7.26 -5.75
N ALA A 67 0.13 -6.22 -6.22
CA ALA A 67 0.96 -6.27 -7.42
C ALA A 67 2.24 -7.07 -7.17
N LEU A 68 2.95 -7.44 -8.23
CA LEU A 68 4.31 -8.00 -8.09
C LEU A 68 5.25 -6.99 -7.42
N GLY A 69 6.36 -7.45 -6.86
CA GLY A 69 7.39 -6.63 -6.25
C GLY A 69 7.03 -6.10 -4.87
N ILE A 70 7.16 -4.80 -4.63
CA ILE A 70 7.03 -4.18 -3.30
C ILE A 70 5.67 -4.50 -2.65
N ASP A 71 4.57 -4.43 -3.39
CA ASP A 71 3.23 -4.73 -2.88
C ASP A 71 3.15 -6.17 -2.33
N ALA A 72 3.56 -7.15 -3.16
CA ALA A 72 3.55 -8.56 -2.78
C ALA A 72 4.46 -8.83 -1.57
N GLU A 73 5.64 -8.22 -1.55
CA GLU A 73 6.62 -8.42 -0.48
C GLU A 73 6.14 -7.82 0.84
N SER A 74 5.48 -6.64 0.81
CA SER A 74 4.87 -6.06 2.00
C SER A 74 3.79 -6.97 2.60
N HIS A 75 2.93 -7.58 1.77
CA HIS A 75 1.95 -8.55 2.24
C HIS A 75 2.60 -9.80 2.83
N LYS A 76 3.58 -10.41 2.12
CA LYS A 76 4.30 -11.60 2.61
C LYS A 76 4.95 -11.34 3.96
N LYS A 77 5.68 -10.22 4.09
CA LYS A 77 6.35 -9.86 5.33
C LYS A 77 5.35 -9.62 6.46
N THR A 78 4.21 -9.02 6.15
CA THR A 78 3.12 -8.83 7.13
C THR A 78 2.60 -10.18 7.64
N LEU A 79 2.34 -11.13 6.74
CA LEU A 79 1.85 -12.47 7.10
C LEU A 79 2.87 -13.25 7.93
N GLN A 80 4.16 -13.19 7.57
CA GLN A 80 5.25 -13.81 8.33
C GLN A 80 5.32 -13.30 9.78
N ASN A 81 4.98 -12.04 10.00
CA ASN A 81 4.95 -11.41 11.33
C ASN A 81 3.56 -11.46 12.00
N LYS A 82 2.62 -12.25 11.44
CA LYS A 82 1.25 -12.38 11.96
C LYS A 82 0.50 -11.05 12.09
N GLY A 83 0.88 -10.07 11.26
CA GLY A 83 0.25 -8.76 11.18
C GLY A 83 -1.00 -8.76 10.30
N LYS A 84 -1.80 -7.71 10.43
CA LYS A 84 -2.99 -7.51 9.59
C LYS A 84 -2.65 -6.79 8.31
N THR A 85 -3.19 -7.27 7.18
CA THR A 85 -3.03 -6.59 5.89
C THR A 85 -4.29 -6.64 5.04
N ILE A 86 -4.49 -5.57 4.26
CA ILE A 86 -5.61 -5.41 3.34
C ILE A 86 -5.07 -5.28 1.91
N ALA A 87 -5.52 -6.17 1.03
CA ALA A 87 -5.17 -6.13 -0.39
C ALA A 87 -6.30 -5.47 -1.19
N VAL A 88 -5.97 -4.45 -1.97
CA VAL A 88 -6.91 -3.78 -2.87
C VAL A 88 -6.71 -4.30 -4.29
N LEU A 89 -7.78 -4.73 -4.95
CA LEU A 89 -7.70 -5.30 -6.30
C LEU A 89 -8.08 -4.31 -7.39
N GLY A 90 -7.47 -4.46 -8.57
CA GLY A 90 -7.86 -3.78 -9.81
C GLY A 90 -8.63 -4.70 -10.77
N CYS A 91 -9.45 -5.60 -10.22
CA CYS A 91 -10.31 -6.54 -10.93
C CYS A 91 -11.46 -6.99 -10.02
N GLY A 92 -12.34 -7.86 -10.50
CA GLY A 92 -13.44 -8.40 -9.71
C GLY A 92 -12.97 -9.05 -8.41
N ILE A 93 -13.77 -8.91 -7.35
CA ILE A 93 -13.46 -9.38 -5.99
C ILE A 93 -13.22 -10.91 -5.92
N ASP A 94 -13.72 -11.66 -6.88
CA ASP A 94 -13.56 -13.11 -7.02
C ASP A 94 -12.27 -13.52 -7.75
N ARG A 95 -11.49 -12.55 -8.28
CA ARG A 95 -10.31 -12.80 -9.10
C ARG A 95 -9.04 -12.29 -8.44
N ILE A 96 -7.99 -13.07 -8.45
CA ILE A 96 -6.67 -12.64 -7.99
C ILE A 96 -5.77 -12.40 -9.20
N TYR A 97 -5.29 -11.17 -9.30
CA TYR A 97 -4.35 -10.76 -10.32
C TYR A 97 -3.23 -9.90 -9.69
N PRO A 98 -1.96 -10.21 -9.95
CA PRO A 98 -1.46 -11.33 -10.76
C PRO A 98 -1.72 -12.70 -10.09
N VAL A 99 -1.78 -13.76 -10.91
CA VAL A 99 -2.11 -15.12 -10.44
C VAL A 99 -1.03 -15.70 -9.52
N GLU A 100 0.19 -15.23 -9.64
CA GLU A 100 1.35 -15.58 -8.82
C GLU A 100 1.15 -15.23 -7.34
N ASN A 101 0.29 -14.26 -7.05
CA ASN A 101 0.02 -13.80 -5.69
C ASN A 101 -1.23 -14.47 -5.05
N ARG A 102 -1.72 -15.58 -5.62
CA ARG A 102 -2.88 -16.33 -5.06
C ARG A 102 -2.63 -16.84 -3.65
N ASP A 103 -1.42 -17.33 -3.37
CA ASP A 103 -1.10 -17.86 -2.05
C ASP A 103 -1.00 -16.71 -1.02
N ILE A 104 -0.51 -15.55 -1.43
CA ILE A 104 -0.55 -14.34 -0.58
C ILE A 104 -2.00 -13.96 -0.28
N ALA A 105 -2.87 -13.92 -1.29
CA ALA A 105 -4.27 -13.59 -1.12
C ALA A 105 -4.99 -14.56 -0.17
N ARG A 106 -4.69 -15.86 -0.27
CA ARG A 106 -5.20 -16.88 0.67
C ARG A 106 -4.70 -16.60 2.08
N GLY A 107 -3.39 -16.41 2.25
CA GLY A 107 -2.79 -16.10 3.54
C GLY A 107 -3.37 -14.85 4.20
N ILE A 108 -3.69 -13.81 3.43
CA ILE A 108 -4.36 -12.60 3.93
C ILE A 108 -5.70 -12.96 4.59
N LEU A 109 -6.53 -13.75 3.92
CA LEU A 109 -7.85 -14.16 4.44
C LEU A 109 -7.74 -15.08 5.67
N GLU A 110 -6.76 -15.98 5.69
CA GLU A 110 -6.50 -16.90 6.79
C GLU A 110 -5.94 -16.20 8.04
N ASN A 111 -5.32 -15.01 7.89
CA ASN A 111 -4.74 -14.23 8.99
C ASN A 111 -5.54 -12.98 9.34
N ASN A 112 -6.89 -13.05 9.31
CA ASN A 112 -7.80 -11.96 9.68
C ASN A 112 -7.57 -10.65 8.90
N GLY A 113 -7.03 -10.74 7.69
CA GLY A 113 -6.94 -9.63 6.76
C GLY A 113 -8.16 -9.54 5.84
N ALA A 114 -8.10 -8.63 4.87
CA ALA A 114 -9.16 -8.46 3.89
C ALA A 114 -8.62 -8.30 2.47
N ILE A 115 -9.45 -8.70 1.52
CA ILE A 115 -9.29 -8.38 0.10
C ILE A 115 -10.47 -7.48 -0.27
N VAL A 116 -10.21 -6.36 -0.91
CA VAL A 116 -11.24 -5.38 -1.30
C VAL A 116 -11.15 -5.03 -2.78
N SER A 117 -12.29 -4.70 -3.38
CA SER A 117 -12.37 -4.24 -4.76
C SER A 117 -13.56 -3.32 -4.98
N GLU A 118 -13.40 -2.34 -5.87
CA GLU A 118 -14.51 -1.55 -6.41
C GLU A 118 -15.32 -2.33 -7.47
N TYR A 119 -14.76 -3.44 -7.98
CA TYR A 119 -15.34 -4.18 -9.08
C TYR A 119 -16.10 -5.43 -8.60
N PRO A 120 -17.33 -5.66 -9.13
CA PRO A 120 -18.12 -6.84 -8.79
C PRO A 120 -17.45 -8.13 -9.28
N PRO A 121 -17.91 -9.30 -8.80
CA PRO A 121 -17.47 -10.60 -9.32
C PRO A 121 -17.58 -10.67 -10.84
N GLY A 122 -16.65 -11.39 -11.48
CA GLY A 122 -16.63 -11.63 -12.92
C GLY A 122 -15.89 -10.55 -13.75
N VAL A 123 -15.49 -9.41 -13.16
CA VAL A 123 -14.79 -8.34 -13.90
C VAL A 123 -13.32 -8.69 -14.10
N ASP A 124 -12.89 -8.77 -15.37
CA ASP A 124 -11.50 -9.02 -15.74
C ASP A 124 -10.58 -7.84 -15.44
N PRO A 125 -9.29 -8.09 -15.12
CA PRO A 125 -8.30 -7.03 -14.93
C PRO A 125 -8.08 -6.26 -16.23
N LYS A 126 -8.09 -4.93 -16.16
CA LYS A 126 -7.78 -4.03 -17.26
C LYS A 126 -6.67 -3.06 -16.86
N LYS A 127 -5.80 -2.69 -17.80
CA LYS A 127 -4.62 -1.84 -17.52
C LYS A 127 -4.97 -0.54 -16.77
N TRP A 128 -6.08 0.11 -17.11
CA TRP A 128 -6.51 1.36 -16.49
C TRP A 128 -7.19 1.20 -15.13
N TYR A 129 -7.56 -0.03 -14.72
CA TYR A 129 -8.10 -0.29 -13.38
C TYR A 129 -7.05 -0.19 -12.28
N PHE A 130 -5.80 -0.50 -12.59
CA PHE A 130 -4.73 -0.46 -11.59
C PHE A 130 -4.39 0.96 -11.12
N PRO A 131 -4.19 1.96 -12.00
CA PRO A 131 -4.06 3.36 -11.56
C PRO A 131 -5.29 3.86 -10.81
N LYS A 132 -6.50 3.54 -11.29
CA LYS A 132 -7.75 3.95 -10.65
C LYS A 132 -7.90 3.36 -9.25
N ARG A 133 -7.51 2.10 -9.05
CA ARG A 133 -7.55 1.41 -7.78
C ARG A 133 -6.66 2.08 -6.71
N ASN A 134 -5.54 2.70 -7.09
CA ASN A 134 -4.58 3.28 -6.14
C ASN A 134 -5.21 4.32 -5.21
N ARG A 135 -6.25 5.02 -5.65
CA ARG A 135 -7.03 5.93 -4.79
C ARG A 135 -7.65 5.21 -3.59
N ILE A 136 -8.02 3.95 -3.75
CA ILE A 136 -8.60 3.15 -2.64
C ILE A 136 -7.49 2.72 -1.68
N ILE A 137 -6.29 2.36 -2.17
CA ILE A 137 -5.13 2.06 -1.32
C ILE A 137 -4.82 3.27 -0.43
N VAL A 138 -4.68 4.45 -1.04
CA VAL A 138 -4.38 5.70 -0.32
C VAL A 138 -5.56 6.10 0.57
N GLY A 139 -6.80 5.99 0.07
CA GLY A 139 -8.01 6.34 0.82
C GLY A 139 -8.28 5.46 2.05
N LEU A 140 -7.79 4.23 2.08
CA LEU A 140 -7.87 3.34 3.25
C LEU A 140 -6.76 3.62 4.26
N SER A 141 -5.77 4.46 3.96
CA SER A 141 -4.55 4.59 4.75
C SER A 141 -4.41 5.98 5.36
N GLN A 142 -3.95 6.06 6.61
CA GLN A 142 -3.55 7.32 7.24
C GLN A 142 -2.26 7.88 6.64
N SER A 143 -1.36 6.99 6.23
CA SER A 143 -0.05 7.35 5.70
C SER A 143 0.33 6.46 4.51
N VAL A 144 1.20 6.97 3.64
CA VAL A 144 1.70 6.29 2.45
C VAL A 144 3.23 6.21 2.51
N LEU A 145 3.78 5.02 2.30
CA LEU A 145 5.21 4.78 2.19
C LEU A 145 5.56 4.35 0.76
N ILE A 146 6.38 5.15 0.09
CA ILE A 146 7.02 4.79 -1.18
C ILE A 146 8.38 4.16 -0.88
N VAL A 147 8.51 2.85 -1.10
CA VAL A 147 9.73 2.10 -0.76
C VAL A 147 10.79 2.24 -1.85
N GLN A 148 10.43 1.93 -3.10
CA GLN A 148 11.31 2.06 -4.25
C GLN A 148 10.49 2.36 -5.49
N SER A 149 10.85 3.42 -6.21
CA SER A 149 10.10 3.89 -7.38
C SER A 149 11.04 4.44 -8.45
N PRO A 150 11.08 3.85 -9.65
CA PRO A 150 11.71 4.49 -10.81
C PRO A 150 10.90 5.71 -11.26
N LYS A 151 11.51 6.58 -12.08
CA LYS A 151 10.93 7.85 -12.55
C LYS A 151 9.55 7.72 -13.20
N ARG A 152 9.28 6.62 -13.89
CA ARG A 152 7.98 6.33 -14.53
C ARG A 152 7.33 5.13 -13.87
N SER A 153 6.80 5.32 -12.67
CA SER A 153 6.19 4.27 -11.87
C SER A 153 4.75 4.60 -11.49
N GLY A 154 3.90 3.56 -11.44
CA GLY A 154 2.54 3.69 -10.93
C GLY A 154 2.46 4.08 -9.45
N SER A 155 3.53 3.85 -8.67
CA SER A 155 3.62 4.29 -7.27
C SER A 155 3.69 5.80 -7.10
N LEU A 156 4.17 6.55 -8.12
CA LEU A 156 4.13 8.01 -8.12
C LEU A 156 2.68 8.54 -8.11
N ILE A 157 1.74 7.82 -8.73
CA ILE A 157 0.32 8.16 -8.67
C ILE A 157 -0.17 8.13 -7.23
N SER A 158 0.21 7.11 -6.45
CA SER A 158 -0.14 7.02 -5.02
C SER A 158 0.47 8.15 -4.20
N ALA A 159 1.67 8.61 -4.55
CA ALA A 159 2.31 9.76 -3.90
C ALA A 159 1.55 11.06 -4.16
N PHE A 160 1.09 11.32 -5.38
CA PHE A 160 0.26 12.49 -5.68
C PHE A 160 -1.10 12.41 -4.99
N LEU A 161 -1.76 11.25 -5.04
CA LEU A 161 -3.03 11.03 -4.34
C LEU A 161 -2.91 11.24 -2.83
N SER A 162 -1.75 10.94 -2.21
CA SER A 162 -1.57 11.17 -0.77
C SER A 162 -1.62 12.66 -0.43
N ALA A 163 -1.06 13.52 -1.27
CA ALA A 163 -1.17 14.97 -1.11
C ALA A 163 -2.61 15.46 -1.31
N ASP A 164 -3.29 14.98 -2.37
CA ASP A 164 -4.68 15.35 -2.67
C ASP A 164 -5.66 14.93 -1.56
N TYR A 165 -5.37 13.83 -0.85
CA TYR A 165 -6.23 13.27 0.20
C TYR A 165 -5.77 13.63 1.62
N ASN A 166 -4.80 14.53 1.76
CA ASN A 166 -4.22 14.93 3.05
C ASN A 166 -3.74 13.73 3.87
N ARG A 167 -2.96 12.84 3.23
CA ARG A 167 -2.30 11.71 3.88
C ARG A 167 -0.81 11.96 4.03
N ASN A 168 -0.21 11.55 5.13
CA ASN A 168 1.23 11.66 5.33
C ASN A 168 1.97 10.86 4.25
N LEU A 169 2.92 11.47 3.57
CA LEU A 169 3.72 10.83 2.53
C LEU A 169 5.16 10.65 3.02
N TYR A 170 5.57 9.40 3.17
CA TYR A 170 6.94 8.99 3.47
C TYR A 170 7.59 8.35 2.26
N VAL A 171 8.85 8.65 2.04
CA VAL A 171 9.62 8.12 0.92
C VAL A 171 10.96 7.60 1.44
N CYS A 172 11.23 6.32 1.21
CA CYS A 172 12.51 5.75 1.60
C CYS A 172 13.65 6.46 0.89
N SER A 173 14.70 6.82 1.64
CA SER A 173 15.97 7.26 1.09
C SER A 173 16.50 6.23 0.11
N GLY A 174 16.88 6.68 -1.07
CA GLY A 174 17.39 5.83 -2.11
C GLY A 174 18.90 6.00 -2.34
N ASN A 175 19.51 5.01 -3.00
CA ASN A 175 20.85 5.15 -3.52
C ASN A 175 20.85 6.15 -4.68
N SER A 176 21.71 7.17 -4.64
CA SER A 176 21.78 8.24 -5.65
C SER A 176 22.11 7.72 -7.06
N ALA A 177 22.79 6.60 -7.17
CA ALA A 177 23.15 5.96 -8.44
C ALA A 177 22.08 4.96 -8.94
N CYS A 178 21.08 4.60 -8.12
CA CYS A 178 20.10 3.59 -8.48
C CYS A 178 18.96 4.17 -9.30
N ILE A 179 18.73 3.63 -10.49
CA ILE A 179 17.62 4.01 -11.40
C ILE A 179 16.25 3.72 -10.75
N ASN A 180 16.16 2.64 -9.97
CA ASN A 180 14.92 2.27 -9.28
C ASN A 180 14.55 3.24 -8.16
N ASP A 181 15.45 4.12 -7.71
CA ASP A 181 15.23 5.13 -6.69
C ASP A 181 15.05 6.55 -7.28
N GLU A 182 15.01 6.70 -8.60
CA GLU A 182 14.90 8.02 -9.25
C GLU A 182 13.59 8.72 -8.89
N GLY A 183 12.48 7.98 -8.84
CA GLY A 183 11.18 8.50 -8.40
C GLY A 183 11.18 8.93 -6.93
N ASN A 184 11.85 8.16 -6.04
CA ASN A 184 12.01 8.53 -4.65
C ASN A 184 12.72 9.90 -4.53
N ARG A 185 13.83 10.08 -5.25
CA ARG A 185 14.55 11.37 -5.25
C ARG A 185 13.73 12.54 -5.74
N ILE A 186 12.88 12.32 -6.77
CA ILE A 186 11.97 13.35 -7.27
C ILE A 186 10.96 13.75 -6.18
N LEU A 187 10.34 12.77 -5.51
CA LEU A 187 9.36 13.02 -4.44
C LEU A 187 10.00 13.74 -3.24
N ILE A 188 11.19 13.32 -2.80
CA ILE A 188 11.92 13.97 -1.71
C ILE A 188 12.25 15.43 -2.05
N ARG A 189 12.72 15.70 -3.28
CA ARG A 189 12.96 17.07 -3.75
C ARG A 189 11.69 17.92 -3.83
N ALA A 190 10.55 17.29 -4.04
CA ALA A 190 9.23 17.94 -4.05
C ALA A 190 8.65 18.15 -2.64
N GLY A 191 9.36 17.77 -1.56
CA GLY A 191 8.97 18.01 -0.18
C GLY A 191 8.32 16.81 0.53
N ALA A 192 8.34 15.61 -0.05
CA ALA A 192 7.89 14.42 0.66
C ALA A 192 8.81 14.09 1.84
N GLY A 193 8.24 13.55 2.93
CA GLY A 193 8.98 13.16 4.11
C GLY A 193 10.01 12.05 3.82
N GLU A 194 11.30 12.39 3.81
CA GLU A 194 12.36 11.41 3.63
C GLU A 194 12.54 10.57 4.87
N VAL A 195 12.57 9.24 4.73
CA VAL A 195 12.81 8.30 5.81
C VAL A 195 13.97 7.37 5.48
N LYS A 196 14.89 7.23 6.43
CA LYS A 196 16.07 6.35 6.35
C LYS A 196 15.85 5.05 7.10
N THR A 197 15.09 5.15 8.18
CA THR A 197 14.76 4.03 9.06
C THR A 197 13.25 4.02 9.34
N PRO A 198 12.67 2.86 9.66
CA PRO A 198 11.25 2.81 10.01
C PRO A 198 10.93 3.58 11.31
N GLU A 199 11.90 3.75 12.21
CA GLU A 199 11.77 4.54 13.43
C GLU A 199 11.51 6.02 13.14
N ASP A 200 11.93 6.54 11.99
CA ASP A 200 11.65 7.91 11.56
C ASP A 200 10.14 8.12 11.41
N ILE A 201 9.43 7.14 10.81
CA ILE A 201 7.96 7.16 10.68
C ILE A 201 7.30 7.11 12.05
N ILE A 202 7.74 6.16 12.91
CA ILE A 202 7.12 5.98 14.24
C ILE A 202 7.28 7.24 15.07
N ARG A 203 8.44 7.89 15.02
CA ARG A 203 8.68 9.14 15.75
C ARG A 203 7.79 10.26 15.25
N ASP A 204 7.67 10.43 13.95
CA ASP A 204 6.85 11.50 13.33
C ASP A 204 5.37 11.34 13.72
N LEU A 205 4.84 10.11 13.67
CA LEU A 205 3.46 9.81 14.02
C LEU A 205 3.14 9.84 15.52
N MET A 206 4.17 9.86 16.40
CA MET A 206 3.98 9.97 17.84
C MET A 206 4.03 11.43 18.34
N VAL A 207 4.56 12.36 17.55
CA VAL A 207 4.74 13.76 17.91
C VAL A 207 3.59 14.64 17.40
N GLY A 208 2.84 14.20 16.43
CA GLY A 208 1.67 14.89 15.86
C GLY A 208 0.36 14.34 16.44
#